data_a29685814d3ee24f40b197fada125044
#
_entry.id   a29685814d3ee24f40b197fada125044
#
_cell.length_a   1.000
_cell.length_b   1.000
_cell.length_c   1.000
_cell.angle_alpha   90.00
_cell.angle_beta   90.00
_cell.angle_gamma   90.00
#
_symmetry.space_group_name_H-M   'P 1'
#
loop_
_entity.id
_entity.type
_entity.pdbx_description
1 polymer ?
#
loop_
_entity_poly.entity_id
_entity_poly.type
_entity_poly.pdbx_seq_one_letter_code
_entity_poly.pdbx_strand_id
1 'polypeptide(L)'
;MNRRDVLTFLGSGAAAAAQPPASTARSCAVEGMPATYAAIRAVCPGDLEAYFTDERLRSVVDMTKPLPRVKYEVVAYNYPCWHPCPWMEARFGKGWTQFQALRDSKPLYPGHLYPKYPLWGEYNEADPVWAEREIDTAVNFGIDVWMHCWYWQESVQRCHLQLQDGFLRAPNRNKLKFAVMWANHDYWNAWPAPTLGGKPAIISRQVHTEEDTLRVMDYCIEHYFRQPNYWRLGGGPVFGLYSIDQMVKEIPAPRLRTLFDRMREKVSKAGLGDLHLQASQFSPANAAQIKELGIQSATRYHTFHTALAATKTPPGGRLPYGEAAAQTVAYWRQLREKSPVPFFPDCPAGWDDSPRRGTNSQMVTQRSPDQFERLMIASKYFLAESAANVPKIVFLSSWNEWTEDHVILPDTVYGYSYLEAVRRTFRS
;
A
#
# COMPACT_ATOMS: atom_id res chain seq x y z
N MET A 1 -22.69 15.20 -2.02
CA MET A 1 -21.94 16.28 -1.34
C MET A 1 -21.29 17.16 -2.41
N ASN A 2 -21.51 18.47 -2.37
CA ASN A 2 -21.04 19.41 -3.39
C ASN A 2 -19.58 19.79 -3.09
N ARG A 3 -18.79 20.24 -4.10
CA ARG A 3 -17.39 20.71 -3.93
C ARG A 3 -17.22 21.71 -2.77
N ARG A 4 -18.24 22.51 -2.49
CA ARG A 4 -18.23 23.48 -1.38
C ARG A 4 -18.20 22.81 0.00
N ASP A 5 -18.86 21.67 0.16
CA ASP A 5 -18.93 20.96 1.45
C ASP A 5 -17.60 20.33 1.85
N VAL A 6 -16.81 19.87 0.87
CA VAL A 6 -15.46 19.33 1.09
C VAL A 6 -14.49 20.45 1.49
N LEU A 7 -14.59 21.62 0.87
CA LEU A 7 -13.74 22.77 1.20
C LEU A 7 -14.07 23.40 2.55
N THR A 8 -15.35 23.42 2.94
CA THR A 8 -15.76 23.92 4.26
C THR A 8 -15.27 23.00 5.39
N PHE A 9 -15.20 21.70 5.15
CA PHE A 9 -14.65 20.75 6.13
C PHE A 9 -13.12 20.86 6.28
N LEU A 10 -12.41 21.28 5.21
CA LEU A 10 -10.96 21.49 5.23
C LEU A 10 -10.54 22.84 5.88
N GLY A 11 -11.44 23.82 5.89
CA GLY A 11 -11.14 25.16 6.44
C GLY A 11 -11.20 25.25 7.96
N SER A 12 -11.83 24.29 8.64
CA SER A 12 -11.94 24.30 10.11
C SER A 12 -10.84 23.48 10.83
N GLY A 13 -9.98 22.78 10.11
CA GLY A 13 -8.90 21.96 10.67
C GLY A 13 -7.51 22.64 10.73
N ALA A 14 -7.36 23.82 10.14
CA ALA A 14 -6.04 24.49 10.04
C ALA A 14 -5.67 25.39 11.23
N ALA A 15 -6.45 25.39 12.31
CA ALA A 15 -6.20 26.26 13.48
C ALA A 15 -6.12 25.46 14.77
N ALA A 16 -5.21 24.49 14.87
CA ALA A 16 -4.86 23.93 16.17
C ALA A 16 -3.46 23.31 16.17
N ALA A 17 -2.44 24.11 15.97
CA ALA A 17 -1.13 23.86 16.57
C ALA A 17 -1.09 24.53 17.94
N ALA A 18 -2.11 24.28 18.78
CA ALA A 18 -2.10 24.59 20.19
C ALA A 18 -2.03 23.27 20.94
N GLN A 19 -1.11 23.17 21.91
CA GLN A 19 -1.03 22.06 22.83
C GLN A 19 -2.42 21.70 23.36
N PRO A 20 -2.83 20.43 23.32
CA PRO A 20 -4.11 20.05 23.90
C PRO A 20 -4.06 20.27 25.42
N PRO A 21 -5.09 20.84 26.03
CA PRO A 21 -5.21 20.92 27.48
C PRO A 21 -5.32 19.49 28.04
N ALA A 22 -4.71 19.30 29.21
CA ALA A 22 -4.78 18.05 29.95
C ALA A 22 -6.22 17.55 30.09
N SER A 23 -6.43 16.29 29.77
CA SER A 23 -7.51 15.40 30.11
C SER A 23 -8.92 16.01 30.33
N THR A 24 -9.67 16.15 29.26
CA THR A 24 -11.11 15.94 29.31
C THR A 24 -11.47 14.96 28.20
N ALA A 25 -11.87 13.78 28.58
CA ALA A 25 -12.40 12.77 27.65
C ALA A 25 -13.58 13.37 26.85
N ARG A 26 -13.30 13.90 25.67
CA ARG A 26 -14.36 14.32 24.75
C ARG A 26 -14.87 13.07 24.05
N SER A 27 -16.07 12.65 24.41
CA SER A 27 -16.88 11.70 23.67
C SER A 27 -17.08 12.24 22.25
N CYS A 28 -16.31 11.76 21.30
CA CYS A 28 -16.54 11.98 19.87
C CYS A 28 -17.33 10.79 19.32
N ALA A 29 -18.54 10.56 19.84
CA ALA A 29 -19.45 9.61 19.23
C ALA A 29 -19.84 10.16 17.85
N VAL A 30 -19.46 9.45 16.79
CA VAL A 30 -19.99 9.63 15.45
C VAL A 30 -21.14 8.67 15.33
N GLU A 31 -22.32 9.18 14.98
CA GLU A 31 -23.54 8.41 14.85
C GLU A 31 -23.33 7.22 13.87
N GLY A 32 -23.68 6.00 14.29
CA GLY A 32 -23.49 4.78 13.49
C GLY A 32 -22.16 4.05 13.66
N MET A 33 -21.25 4.52 14.54
CA MET A 33 -20.02 3.80 14.82
C MET A 33 -20.23 2.60 15.77
N PRO A 34 -19.54 1.46 15.54
CA PRO A 34 -19.49 0.38 16.51
C PRO A 34 -18.97 0.86 17.87
N ALA A 35 -19.49 0.30 18.97
CA ALA A 35 -19.10 0.69 20.34
C ALA A 35 -17.57 0.60 20.62
N THR A 36 -16.87 -0.28 19.94
CA THR A 36 -15.39 -0.39 19.96
C THR A 36 -14.68 0.88 19.48
N TYR A 37 -15.28 1.66 18.62
CA TYR A 37 -14.75 2.93 18.13
C TYR A 37 -14.77 4.05 19.16
N ALA A 38 -15.86 4.18 19.87
CA ALA A 38 -15.95 5.13 20.98
C ALA A 38 -14.85 4.87 22.01
N ALA A 39 -14.55 3.58 22.29
CA ALA A 39 -13.48 3.18 23.19
C ALA A 39 -12.08 3.52 22.64
N ILE A 40 -11.82 3.35 21.36
CA ILE A 40 -10.53 3.68 20.73
C ILE A 40 -10.29 5.19 20.70
N ARG A 41 -11.31 6.00 20.42
CA ARG A 41 -11.23 7.46 20.46
C ARG A 41 -11.15 8.07 21.86
N ALA A 42 -11.65 7.36 22.86
CA ALA A 42 -11.54 7.80 24.26
C ALA A 42 -10.09 7.74 24.80
N VAL A 43 -9.23 6.94 24.15
CA VAL A 43 -7.79 6.93 24.42
C VAL A 43 -7.16 8.02 23.55
N CYS A 44 -6.93 9.19 24.15
CA CYS A 44 -6.37 10.35 23.44
C CYS A 44 -4.95 10.04 22.95
N PRO A 45 -4.63 10.18 21.65
CA PRO A 45 -3.29 9.96 21.14
C PRO A 45 -2.31 11.08 21.47
N GLY A 46 -2.69 12.04 22.31
CA GLY A 46 -1.92 13.26 22.58
C GLY A 46 -0.51 13.05 23.15
N ASP A 47 -0.22 11.85 23.67
CA ASP A 47 1.05 11.53 24.31
C ASP A 47 1.92 10.56 23.50
N LEU A 48 1.63 10.40 22.20
CA LEU A 48 2.50 9.62 21.34
C LEU A 48 3.81 10.39 21.11
N GLU A 49 4.84 10.01 21.83
CA GLU A 49 6.18 10.58 21.65
C GLU A 49 6.62 10.45 20.19
N ALA A 50 7.16 11.53 19.65
CA ALA A 50 7.73 11.52 18.31
C ALA A 50 9.09 10.81 18.32
N TYR A 51 9.07 9.48 18.27
CA TYR A 51 10.28 8.64 18.23
C TYR A 51 11.17 8.91 17.03
N PHE A 52 10.55 9.31 15.91
CA PHE A 52 11.28 9.59 14.70
C PHE A 52 11.57 11.07 14.62
N THR A 53 12.62 11.49 15.34
CA THR A 53 13.09 12.86 15.38
C THR A 53 13.90 13.21 14.15
N ASP A 54 14.04 14.51 13.84
CA ASP A 54 14.91 14.99 12.77
C ASP A 54 16.37 14.56 12.96
N GLU A 55 16.81 14.38 14.21
CA GLU A 55 18.14 13.89 14.54
C GLU A 55 18.33 12.43 14.09
N ARG A 56 17.35 11.56 14.36
CA ARG A 56 17.39 10.17 13.85
C ARG A 56 17.33 10.09 12.33
N LEU A 57 16.54 10.94 11.70
CA LEU A 57 16.51 11.04 10.23
C LEU A 57 17.87 11.46 9.69
N ARG A 58 18.49 12.48 10.28
CA ARG A 58 19.81 12.99 9.88
C ARG A 58 20.93 11.97 10.03
N SER A 59 20.80 11.03 10.96
CA SER A 59 21.78 9.95 11.12
C SER A 59 21.79 8.95 9.97
N VAL A 60 20.69 8.84 9.21
CA VAL A 60 20.53 7.87 8.11
C VAL A 60 20.36 8.53 6.74
N VAL A 61 19.96 9.79 6.67
CA VAL A 61 19.80 10.59 5.43
C VAL A 61 20.44 11.96 5.62
N ASP A 62 21.23 12.42 4.65
CA ASP A 62 21.80 13.75 4.68
C ASP A 62 20.74 14.81 4.34
N MET A 63 20.11 15.36 5.36
CA MET A 63 19.09 16.41 5.25
C MET A 63 19.67 17.84 5.21
N THR A 64 20.98 17.99 5.17
CA THR A 64 21.63 19.31 5.11
C THR A 64 21.62 19.90 3.70
N LYS A 65 21.52 19.05 2.68
CA LYS A 65 21.48 19.46 1.29
C LYS A 65 20.10 19.98 0.89
N PRO A 66 20.01 21.05 0.07
CA PRO A 66 18.72 21.50 -0.44
C PRO A 66 18.10 20.40 -1.31
N LEU A 67 16.78 20.18 -1.14
CA LEU A 67 16.04 19.27 -1.99
C LEU A 67 15.96 19.82 -3.43
N PRO A 68 16.16 18.98 -4.46
CA PRO A 68 15.99 19.41 -5.83
C PRO A 68 14.53 19.79 -6.10
N ARG A 69 14.31 20.85 -6.87
CA ARG A 69 12.98 21.23 -7.38
C ARG A 69 12.59 20.30 -8.52
N VAL A 70 12.16 19.10 -8.22
CA VAL A 70 11.74 18.09 -9.19
C VAL A 70 10.34 17.58 -8.82
N LYS A 71 9.62 17.12 -9.82
CA LYS A 71 8.34 16.46 -9.60
C LYS A 71 8.60 15.07 -9.05
N TYR A 72 8.01 14.77 -7.90
CA TYR A 72 7.92 13.40 -7.37
C TYR A 72 6.63 12.76 -7.88
N GLU A 73 6.72 11.52 -8.34
CA GLU A 73 5.56 10.71 -8.67
C GLU A 73 5.21 9.81 -7.47
N VAL A 74 4.01 9.98 -6.95
CA VAL A 74 3.55 9.30 -5.73
C VAL A 74 2.63 8.15 -6.15
N VAL A 75 3.06 6.94 -5.84
CA VAL A 75 2.35 5.69 -6.14
C VAL A 75 1.81 5.10 -4.84
N ALA A 76 0.51 4.85 -4.75
CA ALA A 76 -0.07 4.16 -3.60
C ALA A 76 -0.54 2.76 -4.01
N TYR A 77 -0.18 1.74 -3.23
CA TYR A 77 -0.75 0.41 -3.40
C TYR A 77 -2.23 0.44 -3.05
N ASN A 78 -3.05 -0.17 -3.90
CA ASN A 78 -4.49 -0.24 -3.72
C ASN A 78 -4.91 -1.71 -3.63
N TYR A 79 -5.40 -2.12 -2.46
CA TYR A 79 -5.75 -3.50 -2.15
C TYR A 79 -7.23 -3.74 -2.41
N PRO A 80 -7.62 -4.81 -3.15
CA PRO A 80 -9.02 -5.19 -3.35
C PRO A 80 -9.53 -6.03 -2.16
N CYS A 81 -10.82 -6.35 -2.14
CA CYS A 81 -11.56 -7.19 -1.19
C CYS A 81 -12.45 -6.41 -0.21
N TRP A 82 -12.72 -5.14 -0.50
CA TRP A 82 -13.71 -4.30 0.20
C TRP A 82 -15.06 -4.30 -0.52
N HIS A 83 -15.29 -5.29 -1.39
CA HIS A 83 -16.54 -5.55 -2.11
C HIS A 83 -16.95 -7.03 -1.96
N PRO A 84 -18.23 -7.37 -2.03
CA PRO A 84 -18.66 -8.75 -2.15
C PRO A 84 -18.06 -9.38 -3.42
N CYS A 85 -17.37 -10.49 -3.25
CA CYS A 85 -16.72 -11.21 -4.33
C CYS A 85 -17.23 -12.66 -4.35
N PRO A 86 -17.78 -13.18 -5.48
CA PRO A 86 -18.38 -14.51 -5.51
C PRO A 86 -17.49 -15.63 -4.96
N TRP A 87 -16.19 -15.52 -5.18
CA TRP A 87 -15.21 -16.46 -4.67
C TRP A 87 -15.08 -16.46 -3.15
N MET A 88 -15.14 -15.27 -2.52
CA MET A 88 -15.13 -15.13 -1.06
C MET A 88 -16.49 -15.46 -0.46
N GLU A 89 -17.59 -15.05 -1.13
CA GLU A 89 -18.94 -15.36 -0.68
C GLU A 89 -19.22 -16.86 -0.64
N ALA A 90 -18.72 -17.60 -1.62
CA ALA A 90 -18.82 -19.07 -1.64
C ALA A 90 -18.16 -19.74 -0.42
N ARG A 91 -17.18 -19.05 0.21
CA ARG A 91 -16.41 -19.56 1.34
C ARG A 91 -16.92 -19.05 2.68
N PHE A 92 -17.26 -17.78 2.76
CA PHE A 92 -17.53 -17.07 4.01
C PHE A 92 -18.99 -16.62 4.15
N GLY A 93 -19.82 -16.85 3.14
CA GLY A 93 -21.23 -16.50 3.13
C GLY A 93 -21.53 -15.25 2.29
N LYS A 94 -22.80 -15.15 1.87
CA LYS A 94 -23.29 -14.08 1.00
C LYS A 94 -23.06 -12.69 1.62
N GLY A 95 -22.55 -11.75 0.84
CA GLY A 95 -22.28 -10.38 1.25
C GLY A 95 -20.99 -10.21 2.06
N TRP A 96 -20.19 -11.26 2.23
CA TRP A 96 -18.94 -11.18 2.98
C TRP A 96 -17.93 -10.26 2.26
N THR A 97 -17.31 -9.38 3.06
CA THR A 97 -16.15 -8.57 2.67
C THR A 97 -15.13 -8.59 3.81
N GLN A 98 -13.91 -8.12 3.56
CA GLN A 98 -12.91 -8.03 4.64
C GLN A 98 -13.27 -7.04 5.75
N PHE A 99 -14.27 -6.19 5.60
CA PHE A 99 -14.81 -5.40 6.71
C PHE A 99 -15.31 -6.29 7.86
N GLN A 100 -15.72 -7.55 7.57
CA GLN A 100 -16.08 -8.48 8.64
C GLN A 100 -14.92 -8.73 9.61
N ALA A 101 -13.69 -8.84 9.09
CA ALA A 101 -12.51 -9.03 9.93
C ALA A 101 -12.25 -7.81 10.84
N LEU A 102 -12.55 -6.60 10.36
CA LEU A 102 -12.47 -5.39 11.20
C LEU A 102 -13.57 -5.38 12.27
N ARG A 103 -14.81 -5.70 11.91
CA ARG A 103 -15.94 -5.76 12.87
C ARG A 103 -15.70 -6.76 13.99
N ASP A 104 -15.06 -7.88 13.68
CA ASP A 104 -14.77 -8.94 14.64
C ASP A 104 -13.53 -8.65 15.50
N SER A 105 -12.73 -7.67 15.10
CA SER A 105 -11.50 -7.30 15.80
C SER A 105 -11.78 -6.46 17.05
N LYS A 106 -10.88 -6.58 18.02
CA LYS A 106 -10.94 -5.80 19.27
C LYS A 106 -9.56 -5.25 19.60
N PRO A 107 -9.47 -4.11 20.29
CA PRO A 107 -8.20 -3.66 20.86
C PRO A 107 -7.56 -4.76 21.73
N LEU A 108 -6.27 -5.01 21.51
CA LEU A 108 -5.53 -6.08 22.20
C LEU A 108 -4.89 -5.61 23.52
N TYR A 109 -4.78 -4.29 23.72
CA TYR A 109 -4.17 -3.70 24.92
C TYR A 109 -4.71 -2.28 25.15
N PRO A 110 -4.61 -1.72 26.35
CA PRO A 110 -4.98 -0.33 26.63
C PRO A 110 -4.21 0.64 25.72
N GLY A 111 -4.90 1.57 25.08
CA GLY A 111 -4.30 2.51 24.13
C GLY A 111 -4.07 1.97 22.72
N HIS A 112 -4.55 0.78 22.39
CA HIS A 112 -4.52 0.24 21.06
C HIS A 112 -5.51 0.99 20.14
N LEU A 113 -5.02 1.82 19.23
CA LEU A 113 -5.83 2.65 18.31
C LEU A 113 -6.30 1.88 17.08
N TYR A 114 -6.56 0.60 17.24
CA TYR A 114 -6.96 -0.30 16.17
C TYR A 114 -7.95 -1.37 16.68
N PRO A 115 -8.95 -1.82 15.92
CA PRO A 115 -9.18 -1.50 14.50
C PRO A 115 -9.66 -0.08 14.26
N LYS A 116 -9.31 0.47 13.08
CA LYS A 116 -9.86 1.73 12.56
C LYS A 116 -10.80 1.41 11.40
N TYR A 117 -11.66 2.38 11.06
CA TYR A 117 -12.60 2.19 9.96
C TYR A 117 -12.58 3.39 9.01
N PRO A 118 -13.06 3.23 7.76
CA PRO A 118 -13.21 4.35 6.87
C PRO A 118 -14.04 5.47 7.49
N LEU A 119 -13.56 6.70 7.41
CA LEU A 119 -14.31 7.88 7.87
C LEU A 119 -15.68 7.99 7.19
N TRP A 120 -15.79 7.47 5.99
CA TRP A 120 -17.01 7.51 5.19
C TRP A 120 -17.95 6.32 5.42
N GLY A 121 -17.62 5.44 6.36
CA GLY A 121 -18.30 4.17 6.59
C GLY A 121 -17.77 3.05 5.68
N GLU A 122 -18.29 1.86 5.88
CA GLU A 122 -18.00 0.74 4.99
C GLU A 122 -18.54 1.01 3.59
N TYR A 123 -17.78 0.62 2.60
CA TYR A 123 -18.07 0.90 1.19
C TYR A 123 -17.97 -0.35 0.31
N ASN A 124 -18.52 -0.25 -0.87
CA ASN A 124 -18.33 -1.23 -1.93
C ASN A 124 -17.41 -0.62 -3.00
N GLU A 125 -16.16 -1.03 -3.01
CA GLU A 125 -15.16 -0.52 -3.97
C GLU A 125 -15.43 -0.93 -5.44
N ALA A 126 -16.36 -1.88 -5.67
CA ALA A 126 -16.84 -2.22 -7.00
C ALA A 126 -17.90 -1.21 -7.53
N ASP A 127 -18.34 -0.27 -6.69
CA ASP A 127 -19.25 0.79 -7.09
C ASP A 127 -18.47 1.95 -7.70
N PRO A 128 -18.71 2.34 -8.98
CA PRO A 128 -18.02 3.46 -9.60
C PRO A 128 -18.23 4.80 -8.90
N VAL A 129 -19.32 4.99 -8.13
CA VAL A 129 -19.55 6.20 -7.33
C VAL A 129 -18.53 6.30 -6.19
N TRP A 130 -18.21 5.17 -5.54
CA TRP A 130 -17.13 5.13 -4.54
C TRP A 130 -15.77 5.38 -5.18
N ALA A 131 -15.49 4.69 -6.27
CA ALA A 131 -14.23 4.87 -7.00
C ALA A 131 -14.05 6.34 -7.44
N GLU A 132 -15.12 7.02 -7.90
CA GLU A 132 -15.08 8.44 -8.24
C GLU A 132 -14.66 9.31 -7.05
N ARG A 133 -15.25 9.08 -5.88
CA ARG A 133 -14.91 9.79 -4.65
C ARG A 133 -13.48 9.53 -4.19
N GLU A 134 -13.04 8.28 -4.24
CA GLU A 134 -11.68 7.89 -3.88
C GLU A 134 -10.65 8.48 -4.83
N ILE A 135 -10.90 8.47 -6.15
CA ILE A 135 -10.04 9.08 -7.17
C ILE A 135 -9.89 10.58 -6.94
N ASP A 136 -11.00 11.31 -6.76
CA ASP A 136 -10.95 12.76 -6.50
C ASP A 136 -10.19 13.05 -5.20
N THR A 137 -10.36 12.23 -4.18
CA THR A 137 -9.62 12.36 -2.93
C THR A 137 -8.12 12.11 -3.16
N ALA A 138 -7.74 11.02 -3.80
CA ALA A 138 -6.35 10.68 -4.07
C ALA A 138 -5.63 11.79 -4.83
N VAL A 139 -6.22 12.28 -5.92
CA VAL A 139 -5.66 13.35 -6.76
C VAL A 139 -5.55 14.67 -6.00
N ASN A 140 -6.59 15.06 -5.25
CA ASN A 140 -6.58 16.30 -4.47
C ASN A 140 -5.49 16.32 -3.38
N PHE A 141 -5.12 15.16 -2.88
CA PHE A 141 -4.06 15.05 -1.88
C PHE A 141 -2.69 14.62 -2.45
N GLY A 142 -2.58 14.51 -3.77
CA GLY A 142 -1.28 14.40 -4.43
C GLY A 142 -0.81 12.99 -4.72
N ILE A 143 -1.69 12.00 -4.76
CA ILE A 143 -1.42 10.69 -5.32
C ILE A 143 -1.48 10.79 -6.86
N ASP A 144 -0.49 10.26 -7.55
CA ASP A 144 -0.42 10.25 -9.01
C ASP A 144 -0.85 8.93 -9.64
N VAL A 145 -0.61 7.83 -8.93
CA VAL A 145 -0.79 6.46 -9.44
C VAL A 145 -1.36 5.56 -8.37
N TRP A 146 -2.34 4.74 -8.72
CA TRP A 146 -2.65 3.55 -7.95
C TRP A 146 -2.00 2.31 -8.56
N MET A 147 -1.23 1.60 -7.76
CA MET A 147 -0.74 0.27 -8.07
C MET A 147 -1.72 -0.76 -7.47
N HIS A 148 -2.63 -1.28 -8.31
CA HIS A 148 -3.61 -2.26 -7.85
C HIS A 148 -2.94 -3.60 -7.54
N CYS A 149 -3.16 -4.14 -6.34
CA CYS A 149 -2.83 -5.53 -6.02
C CYS A 149 -3.77 -6.43 -6.81
N TRP A 150 -3.26 -7.04 -7.86
CA TRP A 150 -4.04 -7.78 -8.83
C TRP A 150 -3.79 -9.29 -8.68
N TYR A 151 -4.87 -10.04 -8.48
CA TYR A 151 -4.80 -11.48 -8.23
C TYR A 151 -5.25 -12.25 -9.45
N TRP A 152 -4.38 -13.16 -9.89
CA TRP A 152 -4.65 -14.10 -10.96
C TRP A 152 -4.12 -15.47 -10.53
N GLN A 153 -5.02 -16.37 -10.24
CA GLN A 153 -4.73 -17.71 -9.73
C GLN A 153 -5.63 -18.73 -10.44
N GLU A 154 -5.10 -19.89 -10.75
CA GLU A 154 -5.86 -20.96 -11.44
C GLU A 154 -6.48 -20.46 -12.76
N SER A 155 -5.75 -19.63 -13.51
CA SER A 155 -6.17 -19.00 -14.77
C SER A 155 -7.43 -18.12 -14.67
N VAL A 156 -7.77 -17.63 -13.48
CA VAL A 156 -8.88 -16.68 -13.25
C VAL A 156 -8.48 -15.54 -12.35
N GLN A 157 -9.13 -14.40 -12.57
CA GLN A 157 -9.01 -13.26 -11.67
C GLN A 157 -9.75 -13.49 -10.36
N ARG A 158 -9.15 -12.96 -9.29
CA ARG A 158 -9.76 -12.90 -7.95
C ARG A 158 -9.88 -11.45 -7.49
N CYS A 159 -10.89 -11.14 -6.72
CA CYS A 159 -11.11 -9.80 -6.14
C CYS A 159 -11.00 -8.65 -7.17
N HIS A 160 -11.47 -8.85 -8.40
CA HIS A 160 -11.19 -7.97 -9.54
C HIS A 160 -12.21 -6.85 -9.74
N LEU A 161 -13.36 -6.90 -9.09
CA LEU A 161 -14.46 -5.96 -9.34
C LEU A 161 -14.09 -4.52 -8.93
N GLN A 162 -13.22 -4.35 -7.95
CA GLN A 162 -12.66 -3.04 -7.58
C GLN A 162 -12.02 -2.33 -8.79
N LEU A 163 -11.18 -3.02 -9.55
CA LEU A 163 -10.54 -2.43 -10.72
C LEU A 163 -11.50 -2.34 -11.90
N GLN A 164 -12.24 -3.44 -12.21
CA GLN A 164 -13.04 -3.52 -13.42
C GLN A 164 -14.36 -2.75 -13.36
N ASP A 165 -15.09 -2.89 -12.26
CA ASP A 165 -16.42 -2.29 -12.12
C ASP A 165 -16.36 -0.95 -11.37
N GLY A 166 -15.51 -0.84 -10.36
CA GLY A 166 -15.29 0.40 -9.64
C GLY A 166 -14.43 1.39 -10.44
N PHE A 167 -13.12 1.18 -10.45
CA PHE A 167 -12.17 2.16 -10.99
C PHE A 167 -12.34 2.43 -12.50
N LEU A 168 -12.35 1.39 -13.34
CA LEU A 168 -12.41 1.56 -14.80
C LEU A 168 -13.76 2.09 -15.30
N ARG A 169 -14.82 2.02 -14.49
CA ARG A 169 -16.13 2.61 -14.82
C ARG A 169 -16.37 3.97 -14.17
N ALA A 170 -15.48 4.41 -13.28
CA ALA A 170 -15.61 5.74 -12.68
C ALA A 170 -15.49 6.84 -13.75
N PRO A 171 -16.40 7.85 -13.75
CA PRO A 171 -16.42 8.89 -14.78
C PRO A 171 -15.15 9.75 -14.77
N ASN A 172 -14.49 9.86 -13.62
CA ASN A 172 -13.28 10.66 -13.41
C ASN A 172 -11.98 9.84 -13.47
N ARG A 173 -12.02 8.54 -13.84
CA ARG A 173 -10.85 7.63 -13.80
C ARG A 173 -9.59 8.17 -14.44
N ASN A 174 -9.74 8.96 -15.50
CA ASN A 174 -8.60 9.53 -16.23
C ASN A 174 -7.83 10.63 -15.47
N LYS A 175 -8.33 11.07 -14.30
CA LYS A 175 -7.59 11.99 -13.43
C LYS A 175 -6.44 11.32 -12.68
N LEU A 176 -6.51 10.00 -12.50
CA LEU A 176 -5.53 9.21 -11.75
C LEU A 176 -4.96 8.10 -12.65
N LYS A 177 -3.64 7.99 -12.67
CA LYS A 177 -3.00 6.86 -13.35
C LYS A 177 -3.18 5.58 -12.54
N PHE A 178 -3.09 4.44 -13.22
CA PHE A 178 -3.06 3.14 -12.55
C PHE A 178 -2.10 2.17 -13.22
N ALA A 179 -1.66 1.18 -12.46
CA ALA A 179 -0.98 0.00 -12.94
C ALA A 179 -1.43 -1.22 -12.12
N VAL A 180 -1.09 -2.40 -12.58
CA VAL A 180 -1.33 -3.63 -11.83
C VAL A 180 -0.01 -4.22 -11.33
N MET A 181 -0.03 -4.70 -10.09
CA MET A 181 0.99 -5.56 -9.54
C MET A 181 0.39 -6.96 -9.38
N TRP A 182 0.90 -7.92 -10.13
CA TRP A 182 0.47 -9.30 -9.94
C TRP A 182 0.91 -9.77 -8.55
N ALA A 183 -0.07 -9.91 -7.65
CA ALA A 183 0.10 -10.45 -6.31
C ALA A 183 0.21 -11.99 -6.42
N ASN A 184 1.28 -12.44 -7.05
CA ASN A 184 1.54 -13.80 -7.49
C ASN A 184 2.07 -14.68 -6.35
N HIS A 185 1.27 -14.84 -5.31
CA HIS A 185 1.54 -15.70 -4.16
C HIS A 185 0.28 -16.50 -3.77
N ASP A 186 0.44 -17.52 -2.96
CA ASP A 186 -0.68 -18.27 -2.40
C ASP A 186 -1.63 -17.34 -1.64
N TYR A 187 -2.92 -17.53 -1.83
CA TYR A 187 -3.92 -16.78 -1.08
C TYR A 187 -4.25 -17.50 0.23
N TRP A 188 -3.97 -16.84 1.33
CA TRP A 188 -4.16 -17.38 2.67
C TRP A 188 -5.53 -17.02 3.24
N ASN A 189 -6.10 -17.95 3.99
CA ASN A 189 -7.25 -17.69 4.83
C ASN A 189 -6.83 -16.79 6.00
N ALA A 190 -7.32 -15.56 6.01
CA ALA A 190 -7.04 -14.59 7.06
C ALA A 190 -8.23 -14.40 8.01
N TRP A 191 -9.36 -15.07 7.76
CA TRP A 191 -10.57 -14.97 8.57
C TRP A 191 -11.30 -16.35 8.61
N PRO A 192 -11.89 -16.76 9.77
CA PRO A 192 -11.79 -16.08 11.08
C PRO A 192 -10.36 -16.09 11.63
N ALA A 193 -10.03 -15.03 12.39
CA ALA A 193 -8.75 -14.97 13.08
C ALA A 193 -8.59 -16.11 14.09
N PRO A 194 -7.36 -16.49 14.49
CA PRO A 194 -7.13 -17.52 15.50
C PRO A 194 -7.85 -17.24 16.84
N THR A 195 -8.00 -15.97 17.22
CA THR A 195 -8.77 -15.54 18.40
C THR A 195 -10.26 -15.86 18.32
N LEU A 196 -10.77 -16.11 17.11
CA LEU A 196 -12.14 -16.52 16.82
C LEU A 196 -12.24 -18.00 16.44
N GLY A 197 -11.21 -18.79 16.75
CA GLY A 197 -11.16 -20.22 16.42
C GLY A 197 -10.75 -20.52 14.97
N GLY A 198 -10.33 -19.52 14.20
CA GLY A 198 -9.85 -19.70 12.83
C GLY A 198 -8.52 -20.47 12.78
N LYS A 199 -8.31 -21.20 11.69
CA LYS A 199 -7.04 -21.87 11.41
C LYS A 199 -6.51 -21.34 10.06
N PRO A 200 -5.33 -20.67 10.04
CA PRO A 200 -4.73 -20.23 8.80
C PRO A 200 -4.53 -21.40 7.83
N ALA A 201 -4.98 -21.22 6.60
CA ALA A 201 -4.85 -22.22 5.54
C ALA A 201 -4.68 -21.54 4.17
N ILE A 202 -4.00 -22.21 3.26
CA ILE A 202 -3.98 -21.77 1.86
C ILE A 202 -5.35 -22.10 1.26
N ILE A 203 -6.02 -21.11 0.68
CA ILE A 203 -7.34 -21.27 0.07
C ILE A 203 -7.30 -21.24 -1.45
N SER A 204 -6.22 -20.72 -2.02
CA SER A 204 -5.89 -20.84 -3.44
C SER A 204 -4.38 -20.83 -3.61
N ARG A 205 -3.84 -21.78 -4.35
CA ARG A 205 -2.41 -21.83 -4.64
C ARG A 205 -2.09 -21.03 -5.87
N GLN A 206 -0.97 -20.30 -5.79
CA GLN A 206 -0.37 -19.69 -6.95
C GLN A 206 0.59 -20.70 -7.60
N VAL A 207 0.34 -21.02 -8.85
CA VAL A 207 1.23 -21.85 -9.67
C VAL A 207 1.53 -21.08 -10.96
N HIS A 208 2.81 -20.95 -11.28
CA HIS A 208 3.25 -20.29 -12.51
C HIS A 208 3.57 -21.32 -13.57
N THR A 209 2.88 -21.22 -14.70
CA THR A 209 3.25 -21.92 -15.93
C THR A 209 3.54 -20.90 -17.03
N GLU A 210 4.33 -21.28 -18.04
CA GLU A 210 4.60 -20.38 -19.16
C GLU A 210 3.31 -19.99 -19.89
N GLU A 211 2.41 -20.96 -20.09
CA GLU A 211 1.13 -20.74 -20.76
C GLU A 211 0.25 -19.75 -19.99
N ASP A 212 0.08 -19.95 -18.68
CA ASP A 212 -0.77 -19.08 -17.86
C ASP A 212 -0.17 -17.68 -17.72
N THR A 213 1.16 -17.56 -17.58
CA THR A 213 1.86 -16.27 -17.54
C THR A 213 1.66 -15.49 -18.85
N LEU A 214 1.63 -16.15 -20.00
CA LEU A 214 1.32 -15.49 -21.26
C LEU A 214 -0.15 -15.10 -21.40
N ARG A 215 -1.10 -15.87 -20.84
CA ARG A 215 -2.52 -15.48 -20.74
C ARG A 215 -2.70 -14.24 -19.86
N VAL A 216 -1.98 -14.15 -18.73
CA VAL A 216 -1.95 -12.94 -17.92
C VAL A 216 -1.58 -11.72 -18.77
N MET A 217 -0.56 -11.87 -19.63
CA MET A 217 -0.11 -10.77 -20.47
C MET A 217 -1.15 -10.41 -21.55
N ASP A 218 -1.74 -11.41 -22.21
CA ASP A 218 -2.80 -11.17 -23.18
C ASP A 218 -3.98 -10.44 -22.54
N TYR A 219 -4.38 -10.87 -21.35
CA TYR A 219 -5.44 -10.22 -20.58
C TYR A 219 -5.11 -8.78 -20.23
N CYS A 220 -3.89 -8.50 -19.75
CA CYS A 220 -3.47 -7.15 -19.43
C CYS A 220 -3.37 -6.24 -20.66
N ILE A 221 -2.93 -6.76 -21.81
CA ILE A 221 -2.91 -6.02 -23.09
C ILE A 221 -4.34 -5.62 -23.50
N GLU A 222 -5.27 -6.54 -23.42
CA GLU A 222 -6.65 -6.33 -23.85
C GLU A 222 -7.39 -5.36 -22.94
N HIS A 223 -7.30 -5.53 -21.63
CA HIS A 223 -8.18 -4.85 -20.69
C HIS A 223 -7.54 -3.63 -20.00
N TYR A 224 -6.20 -3.61 -19.83
CA TYR A 224 -5.53 -2.60 -19.01
C TYR A 224 -4.55 -1.71 -19.77
N PHE A 225 -3.58 -2.29 -20.49
CA PHE A 225 -2.47 -1.51 -21.06
C PHE A 225 -2.90 -0.52 -22.15
N ARG A 226 -4.06 -0.73 -22.75
CA ARG A 226 -4.65 0.21 -23.74
C ARG A 226 -5.38 1.37 -23.09
N GLN A 227 -5.60 1.36 -21.77
CA GLN A 227 -6.26 2.48 -21.10
C GLN A 227 -5.38 3.72 -21.15
N PRO A 228 -5.95 4.92 -21.45
CA PRO A 228 -5.18 6.15 -21.64
C PRO A 228 -4.43 6.60 -20.38
N ASN A 229 -4.94 6.24 -19.20
CA ASN A 229 -4.37 6.54 -17.90
C ASN A 229 -3.54 5.37 -17.32
N TYR A 230 -3.22 4.34 -18.11
CA TYR A 230 -2.32 3.30 -17.62
C TYR A 230 -0.92 3.86 -17.40
N TRP A 231 -0.33 3.56 -16.23
CA TRP A 231 0.99 4.09 -15.87
C TRP A 231 2.10 3.52 -16.74
N ARG A 232 2.98 4.42 -17.21
CA ARG A 232 4.08 4.08 -18.13
C ARG A 232 5.40 4.62 -17.64
N LEU A 233 6.45 3.83 -17.77
CA LEU A 233 7.83 4.24 -17.56
C LEU A 233 8.66 3.88 -18.80
N GLY A 234 9.50 4.81 -19.25
CA GLY A 234 10.28 4.61 -20.47
C GLY A 234 9.43 4.41 -21.75
N GLY A 235 8.17 4.88 -21.74
CA GLY A 235 7.24 4.73 -22.86
C GLY A 235 6.40 3.44 -22.84
N GLY A 236 6.74 2.45 -22.01
CA GLY A 236 6.03 1.18 -21.91
C GLY A 236 5.15 1.07 -20.67
N PRO A 237 4.14 0.17 -20.66
CA PRO A 237 3.28 -0.06 -19.50
C PRO A 237 4.07 -0.71 -18.36
N VAL A 238 3.81 -0.26 -17.13
CA VAL A 238 4.42 -0.85 -15.94
C VAL A 238 3.62 -2.07 -15.51
N PHE A 239 4.29 -3.20 -15.28
CA PHE A 239 3.72 -4.41 -14.72
C PHE A 239 4.52 -4.85 -13.50
N GLY A 240 3.89 -4.79 -12.32
CA GLY A 240 4.50 -5.22 -11.07
C GLY A 240 4.45 -6.73 -10.91
N LEU A 241 5.54 -7.31 -10.40
CA LEU A 241 5.64 -8.70 -9.97
C LEU A 241 5.91 -8.71 -8.46
N TYR A 242 4.98 -9.27 -7.68
CA TYR A 242 5.14 -9.30 -6.23
C TYR A 242 6.25 -10.27 -5.82
N SER A 243 6.18 -11.53 -6.25
CA SER A 243 7.14 -12.57 -5.85
C SER A 243 7.87 -13.19 -7.04
N ILE A 244 9.03 -12.64 -7.37
CA ILE A 244 9.95 -13.24 -8.35
C ILE A 244 10.53 -14.55 -7.80
N ASP A 245 10.80 -14.60 -6.50
CA ASP A 245 11.37 -15.77 -5.83
C ASP A 245 10.47 -17.01 -5.97
N GLN A 246 9.16 -16.84 -5.97
CA GLN A 246 8.24 -17.95 -6.21
C GLN A 246 8.29 -18.39 -7.69
N MET A 247 8.28 -17.43 -8.63
CA MET A 247 8.37 -17.76 -10.06
C MET A 247 9.64 -18.55 -10.39
N VAL A 248 10.79 -18.16 -9.83
CA VAL A 248 12.08 -18.84 -10.07
C VAL A 248 12.10 -20.26 -9.49
N LYS A 249 11.37 -20.53 -8.42
CA LYS A 249 11.23 -21.89 -7.86
C LYS A 249 10.43 -22.82 -8.79
N GLU A 250 9.50 -22.28 -9.55
CA GLU A 250 8.58 -23.04 -10.40
C GLU A 250 9.06 -23.09 -11.86
N ILE A 251 9.70 -22.02 -12.35
CA ILE A 251 10.24 -21.90 -13.70
C ILE A 251 11.74 -21.57 -13.60
N PRO A 252 12.65 -22.41 -14.08
CA PRO A 252 14.10 -22.12 -14.05
C PRO A 252 14.43 -20.76 -14.65
N ALA A 253 15.34 -20.00 -14.05
CA ALA A 253 15.63 -18.61 -14.40
C ALA A 253 15.90 -18.36 -15.91
N PRO A 254 16.66 -19.21 -16.65
CA PRO A 254 16.84 -18.98 -18.09
C PRO A 254 15.53 -19.11 -18.89
N ARG A 255 14.64 -20.02 -18.51
CA ARG A 255 13.32 -20.17 -19.14
C ARG A 255 12.40 -19.01 -18.76
N LEU A 256 12.46 -18.56 -17.51
CA LEU A 256 11.70 -17.41 -17.03
C LEU A 256 12.17 -16.13 -17.72
N ARG A 257 13.46 -15.97 -17.98
CA ARG A 257 14.00 -14.85 -18.79
C ARG A 257 13.41 -14.87 -20.20
N THR A 258 13.44 -16.01 -20.86
CA THR A 258 12.83 -16.16 -22.21
C THR A 258 11.34 -15.86 -22.18
N LEU A 259 10.63 -16.28 -21.14
CA LEU A 259 9.21 -15.98 -20.95
C LEU A 259 8.96 -14.47 -20.81
N PHE A 260 9.76 -13.76 -20.03
CA PHE A 260 9.66 -12.31 -19.89
C PHE A 260 9.98 -11.57 -21.20
N ASP A 261 10.91 -12.08 -22.00
CA ASP A 261 11.17 -11.53 -23.33
C ASP A 261 9.99 -11.73 -24.29
N ARG A 262 9.31 -12.90 -24.21
CA ARG A 262 8.05 -13.13 -24.96
C ARG A 262 6.91 -12.22 -24.48
N MET A 263 6.82 -11.91 -23.18
CA MET A 263 5.86 -10.92 -22.67
C MET A 263 6.12 -9.54 -23.27
N ARG A 264 7.39 -9.08 -23.30
CA ARG A 264 7.77 -7.81 -23.90
C ARG A 264 7.43 -7.78 -25.39
N GLU A 265 7.75 -8.85 -26.10
CA GLU A 265 7.42 -8.99 -27.53
C GLU A 265 5.91 -8.86 -27.79
N LYS A 266 5.06 -9.51 -26.97
CA LYS A 266 3.60 -9.38 -27.09
C LYS A 266 3.14 -7.92 -26.91
N VAL A 267 3.64 -7.23 -25.90
CA VAL A 267 3.29 -5.83 -25.62
C VAL A 267 3.76 -4.91 -26.75
N SER A 268 4.98 -5.11 -27.24
CA SER A 268 5.54 -4.36 -28.37
C SER A 268 4.76 -4.59 -29.67
N LYS A 269 4.42 -5.86 -29.99
CA LYS A 269 3.58 -6.20 -31.16
C LYS A 269 2.17 -5.60 -31.07
N ALA A 270 1.66 -5.38 -29.86
CA ALA A 270 0.39 -4.69 -29.65
C ALA A 270 0.48 -3.16 -29.83
N GLY A 271 1.68 -2.62 -30.13
CA GLY A 271 1.92 -1.19 -30.32
C GLY A 271 1.95 -0.38 -29.02
N LEU A 272 2.22 -1.04 -27.89
CA LEU A 272 2.12 -0.42 -26.56
C LEU A 272 3.47 0.00 -25.94
N GLY A 273 4.56 -0.12 -26.71
CA GLY A 273 5.92 0.18 -26.23
C GLY A 273 6.59 -1.03 -25.60
N ASP A 274 7.67 -0.80 -24.86
CA ASP A 274 8.41 -1.86 -24.19
C ASP A 274 7.88 -2.08 -22.76
N LEU A 275 7.46 -3.30 -22.46
CA LEU A 275 6.92 -3.66 -21.15
C LEU A 275 7.94 -3.41 -20.04
N HIS A 276 7.58 -2.55 -19.08
CA HIS A 276 8.40 -2.27 -17.91
C HIS A 276 8.04 -3.21 -16.76
N LEU A 277 8.88 -4.22 -16.53
CA LEU A 277 8.73 -5.14 -15.40
C LEU A 277 9.34 -4.53 -14.13
N GLN A 278 8.58 -4.54 -13.04
CA GLN A 278 8.98 -4.04 -11.73
C GLN A 278 8.93 -5.14 -10.67
N ALA A 279 10.02 -5.32 -9.92
CA ALA A 279 10.03 -6.20 -8.75
C ALA A 279 9.47 -5.47 -7.52
N SER A 280 8.39 -5.99 -6.91
CA SER A 280 7.75 -5.36 -5.75
C SER A 280 8.18 -5.96 -4.40
N GLN A 281 8.97 -7.05 -4.39
CA GLN A 281 9.57 -7.65 -3.19
C GLN A 281 11.09 -7.79 -3.37
N PHE A 282 11.74 -6.68 -3.75
CA PHE A 282 13.19 -6.69 -3.89
C PHE A 282 13.89 -6.89 -2.53
N SER A 283 14.93 -7.70 -2.55
CA SER A 283 15.84 -7.90 -1.43
C SER A 283 17.27 -8.15 -1.96
N PRO A 284 18.33 -7.96 -1.14
CA PRO A 284 19.68 -8.30 -1.56
C PRO A 284 19.83 -9.74 -2.03
N ALA A 285 19.01 -10.67 -1.50
CA ALA A 285 19.07 -12.09 -1.82
C ALA A 285 18.64 -12.40 -3.26
N ASN A 286 17.73 -11.59 -3.85
CA ASN A 286 17.27 -11.80 -5.23
C ASN A 286 17.84 -10.81 -6.26
N ALA A 287 18.89 -10.05 -5.89
CA ALA A 287 19.52 -9.08 -6.79
C ALA A 287 20.07 -9.71 -8.09
N ALA A 288 20.66 -10.92 -7.99
CA ALA A 288 21.16 -11.64 -9.16
C ALA A 288 20.02 -12.02 -10.12
N GLN A 289 18.90 -12.52 -9.59
CA GLN A 289 17.72 -12.86 -10.38
C GLN A 289 17.10 -11.62 -11.04
N ILE A 290 17.04 -10.47 -10.34
CA ILE A 290 16.53 -9.20 -10.92
C ILE A 290 17.34 -8.84 -12.18
N LYS A 291 18.66 -8.95 -12.11
CA LYS A 291 19.55 -8.68 -13.26
C LYS A 291 19.38 -9.71 -14.38
N GLU A 292 19.44 -10.99 -14.05
CA GLU A 292 19.33 -12.09 -15.01
C GLU A 292 18.01 -12.05 -15.77
N LEU A 293 16.91 -11.78 -15.07
CA LEU A 293 15.58 -11.74 -15.65
C LEU A 293 15.27 -10.44 -16.41
N GLY A 294 16.19 -9.46 -16.38
CA GLY A 294 16.02 -8.18 -17.08
C GLY A 294 14.86 -7.34 -16.53
N ILE A 295 14.63 -7.37 -15.24
CA ILE A 295 13.71 -6.47 -14.53
C ILE A 295 14.25 -5.04 -14.64
N GLN A 296 13.40 -4.05 -14.82
CA GLN A 296 13.85 -2.67 -15.09
C GLN A 296 13.80 -1.75 -13.87
N SER A 297 13.02 -2.06 -12.85
CA SER A 297 13.03 -1.32 -11.58
C SER A 297 12.64 -2.22 -10.41
N ALA A 298 12.93 -1.75 -9.21
CA ALA A 298 12.63 -2.45 -7.98
C ALA A 298 12.04 -1.54 -6.92
N THR A 299 11.19 -2.09 -6.10
CA THR A 299 10.71 -1.51 -4.85
C THR A 299 10.55 -2.62 -3.82
N ARG A 300 10.18 -2.26 -2.59
CA ARG A 300 9.86 -3.23 -1.55
C ARG A 300 8.46 -2.94 -1.03
N TYR A 301 7.52 -3.83 -1.32
CA TYR A 301 6.19 -3.74 -0.72
C TYR A 301 6.32 -3.93 0.79
N HIS A 302 5.97 -2.90 1.55
CA HIS A 302 5.88 -2.89 2.99
C HIS A 302 7.19 -3.19 3.75
N THR A 303 8.08 -2.21 3.84
CA THR A 303 9.41 -2.36 4.48
C THR A 303 9.37 -2.59 6.00
N PHE A 304 8.26 -2.32 6.71
CA PHE A 304 8.16 -2.58 8.15
C PHE A 304 8.29 -4.06 8.52
N HIS A 305 7.95 -5.00 7.63
CA HIS A 305 8.27 -6.42 7.86
C HIS A 305 9.76 -6.66 8.06
N THR A 306 10.60 -5.95 7.31
CA THR A 306 12.05 -6.04 7.47
C THR A 306 12.50 -5.40 8.78
N ALA A 307 11.89 -4.28 9.19
CA ALA A 307 12.18 -3.62 10.46
C ALA A 307 11.81 -4.53 11.66
N LEU A 308 10.63 -5.14 11.64
CA LEU A 308 10.18 -6.10 12.66
C LEU A 308 11.11 -7.31 12.77
N ALA A 309 11.59 -7.82 11.63
CA ALA A 309 12.55 -8.93 11.60
C ALA A 309 13.94 -8.49 12.11
N ALA A 310 14.43 -7.31 11.71
CA ALA A 310 15.73 -6.79 12.12
C ALA A 310 15.81 -6.53 13.63
N THR A 311 14.70 -6.07 14.23
CA THR A 311 14.58 -5.84 15.68
C THR A 311 14.23 -7.10 16.45
N LYS A 312 14.05 -8.26 15.77
CA LYS A 312 13.62 -9.52 16.35
C LYS A 312 12.35 -9.38 17.20
N THR A 313 11.43 -8.52 16.75
CA THR A 313 10.14 -8.34 17.43
C THR A 313 9.40 -9.68 17.48
N PRO A 314 9.04 -10.19 18.68
CA PRO A 314 8.39 -11.49 18.79
C PRO A 314 6.93 -11.46 18.32
N PRO A 315 6.28 -12.61 18.09
CA PRO A 315 4.83 -12.68 17.96
C PRO A 315 4.12 -11.97 19.12
N GLY A 316 3.11 -11.15 18.83
CA GLY A 316 2.46 -10.28 19.83
C GLY A 316 3.30 -9.06 20.25
N GLY A 317 4.52 -8.93 19.72
CA GLY A 317 5.43 -7.84 20.04
C GLY A 317 5.08 -6.53 19.32
N ARG A 318 5.62 -5.44 19.86
CA ARG A 318 5.34 -4.07 19.43
C ARG A 318 6.63 -3.33 19.15
N LEU A 319 6.68 -2.64 18.02
CA LEU A 319 7.81 -1.80 17.61
C LEU A 319 7.29 -0.36 17.43
N PRO A 320 7.89 0.65 18.08
CA PRO A 320 7.52 2.05 17.83
C PRO A 320 7.71 2.44 16.37
N TYR A 321 6.78 3.22 15.81
CA TYR A 321 6.83 3.66 14.41
C TYR A 321 8.15 4.35 14.06
N GLY A 322 8.64 5.23 14.93
CA GLY A 322 9.88 5.94 14.68
C GLY A 322 11.09 5.03 14.53
N GLU A 323 11.14 3.93 15.29
CA GLU A 323 12.19 2.94 15.16
C GLU A 323 12.03 2.12 13.87
N ALA A 324 10.80 1.67 13.56
CA ALA A 324 10.50 0.99 12.31
C ALA A 324 10.88 1.86 11.09
N ALA A 325 10.57 3.16 11.13
CA ALA A 325 10.91 4.12 10.09
C ALA A 325 12.42 4.33 9.96
N ALA A 326 13.16 4.43 11.05
CA ALA A 326 14.62 4.54 11.02
C ALA A 326 15.26 3.29 10.39
N GLN A 327 14.82 2.10 10.78
CA GLN A 327 15.27 0.84 10.16
C GLN A 327 14.92 0.79 8.66
N THR A 328 13.74 1.26 8.28
CA THR A 328 13.32 1.35 6.89
C THR A 328 14.24 2.22 6.05
N VAL A 329 14.57 3.42 6.52
CA VAL A 329 15.49 4.34 5.80
C VAL A 329 16.90 3.74 5.69
N ALA A 330 17.40 3.12 6.74
CA ALA A 330 18.68 2.41 6.70
C ALA A 330 18.65 1.26 5.68
N TYR A 331 17.54 0.53 5.62
CA TYR A 331 17.37 -0.56 4.67
C TYR A 331 17.25 -0.09 3.22
N TRP A 332 16.64 1.07 2.94
CA TRP A 332 16.63 1.63 1.57
C TRP A 332 18.05 1.85 1.02
N ARG A 333 19.00 2.29 1.86
CA ARG A 333 20.39 2.45 1.44
C ARG A 333 21.00 1.12 1.03
N GLN A 334 20.78 0.09 1.84
CA GLN A 334 21.24 -1.26 1.53
C GLN A 334 20.59 -1.80 0.25
N LEU A 335 19.28 -1.58 0.07
CA LEU A 335 18.56 -2.00 -1.12
C LEU A 335 19.09 -1.28 -2.37
N ARG A 336 19.28 0.05 -2.32
CA ARG A 336 19.83 0.81 -3.44
C ARG A 336 21.25 0.37 -3.80
N GLU A 337 22.09 0.13 -2.81
CA GLU A 337 23.47 -0.35 -3.03
C GLU A 337 23.52 -1.72 -3.72
N LYS A 338 22.63 -2.63 -3.35
CA LYS A 338 22.56 -3.98 -3.88
C LYS A 338 21.71 -4.14 -5.13
N SER A 339 20.87 -3.16 -5.43
CA SER A 339 19.99 -3.25 -6.60
C SER A 339 20.75 -3.04 -7.91
N PRO A 340 20.58 -3.95 -8.88
CA PRO A 340 21.16 -3.78 -10.22
C PRO A 340 20.36 -2.81 -11.10
N VAL A 341 19.23 -2.29 -10.59
CA VAL A 341 18.28 -1.42 -11.30
C VAL A 341 17.85 -0.26 -10.39
N PRO A 342 17.22 0.79 -10.90
CA PRO A 342 16.64 1.85 -10.05
C PRO A 342 15.75 1.27 -8.96
N PHE A 343 16.05 1.63 -7.71
CA PHE A 343 15.25 1.27 -6.55
C PHE A 343 14.41 2.46 -6.08
N PHE A 344 13.10 2.23 -5.90
CA PHE A 344 12.14 3.23 -5.43
C PHE A 344 11.73 2.93 -3.98
N PRO A 345 11.84 3.91 -3.06
CA PRO A 345 11.52 3.69 -1.65
C PRO A 345 10.02 3.53 -1.43
N ASP A 346 9.66 2.72 -0.43
CA ASP A 346 8.32 2.53 0.09
C ASP A 346 8.18 3.18 1.46
N CYS A 347 7.13 3.96 1.68
CA CYS A 347 6.79 4.61 2.93
C CYS A 347 5.52 3.96 3.52
N PRO A 348 5.66 3.01 4.46
CA PRO A 348 4.51 2.43 5.11
C PRO A 348 3.79 3.39 6.06
N ALA A 349 2.46 3.45 5.97
CA ALA A 349 1.65 4.27 6.88
C ALA A 349 1.51 3.65 8.28
N GLY A 350 1.69 2.35 8.40
CA GLY A 350 1.58 1.59 9.64
C GLY A 350 1.78 0.11 9.40
N TRP A 351 1.60 -0.71 10.43
CA TRP A 351 1.47 -2.16 10.33
C TRP A 351 0.81 -2.73 11.58
N ASP A 352 -0.31 -3.38 11.42
CA ASP A 352 -0.98 -4.18 12.44
C ASP A 352 -1.93 -5.17 11.79
N ASP A 353 -1.57 -6.44 11.75
CA ASP A 353 -2.40 -7.49 11.15
C ASP A 353 -3.23 -8.27 12.18
N SER A 354 -3.52 -7.64 13.34
CA SER A 354 -4.30 -8.27 14.40
C SER A 354 -5.70 -8.75 14.01
N PRO A 355 -6.42 -8.14 13.05
CA PRO A 355 -7.66 -8.73 12.52
C PRO A 355 -7.48 -10.09 11.87
N ARG A 356 -6.27 -10.40 11.42
CA ARG A 356 -5.92 -11.66 10.74
C ARG A 356 -5.24 -12.64 11.68
N ARG A 357 -4.39 -12.17 12.62
CA ARG A 357 -3.51 -12.99 13.46
C ARG A 357 -3.83 -12.91 14.95
N GLY A 358 -4.73 -12.02 15.36
CA GLY A 358 -5.04 -11.81 16.77
C GLY A 358 -3.81 -11.44 17.58
N THR A 359 -3.65 -12.06 18.75
CA THR A 359 -2.53 -11.82 19.67
C THR A 359 -1.15 -12.25 19.15
N ASN A 360 -1.08 -12.94 18.01
CA ASN A 360 0.19 -13.29 17.35
C ASN A 360 0.67 -12.21 16.37
N SER A 361 -0.09 -11.14 16.17
CA SER A 361 0.32 -10.01 15.32
C SER A 361 1.58 -9.37 15.87
N GLN A 362 2.53 -9.07 14.98
CA GLN A 362 3.62 -8.14 15.26
C GLN A 362 3.15 -6.75 14.83
N MET A 363 3.21 -5.76 15.69
CA MET A 363 2.56 -4.47 15.48
C MET A 363 3.56 -3.31 15.47
N VAL A 364 3.37 -2.37 14.57
CA VAL A 364 4.03 -1.06 14.62
C VAL A 364 3.10 -0.07 15.32
N THR A 365 3.52 0.38 16.49
CA THR A 365 2.74 1.20 17.40
C THR A 365 3.17 2.67 17.41
N GLN A 366 2.47 3.54 18.13
CA GLN A 366 2.81 4.96 18.28
C GLN A 366 2.95 5.69 16.95
N ARG A 367 2.18 5.30 15.95
CA ARG A 367 2.17 5.94 14.64
C ARG A 367 1.37 7.24 14.66
N SER A 368 1.80 8.19 13.87
CA SER A 368 1.07 9.45 13.65
C SER A 368 1.28 9.97 12.22
N PRO A 369 0.38 10.86 11.73
CA PRO A 369 0.58 11.52 10.45
C PRO A 369 1.91 12.29 10.36
N ASP A 370 2.37 12.90 11.47
CA ASP A 370 3.63 13.65 11.50
C ASP A 370 4.84 12.73 11.34
N GLN A 371 4.83 11.56 11.95
CA GLN A 371 5.91 10.58 11.79
C GLN A 371 5.91 9.99 10.36
N PHE A 372 4.74 9.77 9.77
CA PHE A 372 4.61 9.36 8.38
C PHE A 372 5.13 10.45 7.43
N GLU A 373 4.80 11.73 7.69
CA GLU A 373 5.34 12.86 6.93
C GLU A 373 6.87 12.89 6.95
N ARG A 374 7.48 12.71 8.12
CA ARG A 374 8.94 12.64 8.25
C ARG A 374 9.56 11.50 7.45
N LEU A 375 8.93 10.33 7.44
CA LEU A 375 9.38 9.21 6.60
C LEU A 375 9.31 9.56 5.11
N MET A 376 8.22 10.20 4.66
CA MET A 376 8.10 10.68 3.28
C MET A 376 9.12 11.79 2.94
N ILE A 377 9.41 12.69 3.85
CA ILE A 377 10.49 13.68 3.68
C ILE A 377 11.84 12.97 3.53
N ALA A 378 12.13 11.95 4.36
CA ALA A 378 13.33 11.13 4.21
C ALA A 378 13.42 10.47 2.83
N SER A 379 12.30 10.02 2.26
CA SER A 379 12.27 9.45 0.91
C SER A 379 12.66 10.46 -0.17
N LYS A 380 12.29 11.73 -0.02
CA LYS A 380 12.73 12.80 -0.94
C LYS A 380 14.25 12.98 -0.91
N TYR A 381 14.85 13.02 0.27
CA TYR A 381 16.31 13.12 0.43
C TYR A 381 17.01 11.88 -0.13
N PHE A 382 16.48 10.69 0.16
CA PHE A 382 16.99 9.45 -0.39
C PHE A 382 17.00 9.49 -1.93
N LEU A 383 15.91 9.93 -2.55
CA LEU A 383 15.80 10.03 -4.00
C LEU A 383 16.65 11.16 -4.59
N ALA A 384 16.92 12.23 -3.85
CA ALA A 384 17.80 13.32 -4.30
C ALA A 384 19.23 12.83 -4.57
N GLU A 385 19.68 11.79 -3.87
CA GLU A 385 21.00 11.17 -4.08
C GLU A 385 21.05 10.25 -5.31
N SER A 386 19.91 9.91 -5.92
CA SER A 386 19.87 9.10 -7.14
C SER A 386 20.27 9.92 -8.36
N ALA A 387 20.84 9.26 -9.39
CA ALA A 387 21.23 9.90 -10.62
C ALA A 387 20.08 10.70 -11.26
N ALA A 388 20.40 11.77 -11.98
CA ALA A 388 19.42 12.73 -12.52
C ALA A 388 18.40 12.09 -13.48
N ASN A 389 18.82 11.05 -14.21
CA ASN A 389 17.98 10.30 -15.14
C ASN A 389 17.08 9.26 -14.47
N VAL A 390 17.22 9.02 -13.17
CA VAL A 390 16.35 8.12 -12.41
C VAL A 390 15.09 8.88 -12.00
N PRO A 391 13.89 8.37 -12.36
CA PRO A 391 12.64 8.98 -11.95
C PRO A 391 12.53 9.09 -10.42
N LYS A 392 11.94 10.18 -9.93
CA LYS A 392 11.74 10.38 -8.49
C LYS A 392 10.37 9.81 -8.09
N ILE A 393 10.33 8.51 -7.88
CA ILE A 393 9.11 7.75 -7.57
C ILE A 393 9.15 7.31 -6.11
N VAL A 394 8.04 7.55 -5.40
CA VAL A 394 7.84 7.10 -4.01
C VAL A 394 6.62 6.20 -3.96
N PHE A 395 6.75 5.05 -3.35
CA PHE A 395 5.63 4.18 -3.05
C PHE A 395 5.08 4.44 -1.65
N LEU A 396 3.77 4.36 -1.51
CA LEU A 396 3.07 4.42 -0.23
C LEU A 396 2.34 3.09 -0.02
N SER A 397 2.62 2.41 1.05
CA SER A 397 1.85 1.26 1.48
C SER A 397 0.96 1.64 2.67
N SER A 398 -0.34 1.71 2.43
CA SER A 398 -1.08 1.61 1.17
C SER A 398 -2.26 2.61 1.17
N TRP A 399 -3.04 2.63 0.09
CA TRP A 399 -4.27 3.40 0.04
C TRP A 399 -5.30 2.89 1.06
N ASN A 400 -5.55 1.58 1.08
CA ASN A 400 -6.73 0.99 1.74
C ASN A 400 -6.54 -0.39 2.39
N GLU A 401 -5.36 -0.77 2.83
CA GLU A 401 -5.15 -2.08 3.49
C GLU A 401 -5.59 -2.05 4.97
N TRP A 402 -6.91 -2.03 5.18
CA TRP A 402 -7.52 -1.86 6.49
C TRP A 402 -7.19 -2.98 7.49
N THR A 403 -7.07 -4.22 7.04
CA THR A 403 -6.82 -5.37 7.93
C THR A 403 -5.36 -5.56 8.30
N GLU A 404 -4.47 -4.70 7.80
CA GLU A 404 -3.04 -4.65 8.14
C GLU A 404 -2.62 -3.26 8.68
N ASP A 405 -3.58 -2.35 8.87
CA ASP A 405 -3.38 -1.01 9.42
C ASP A 405 -2.36 -0.13 8.67
N HIS A 406 -1.99 -0.48 7.45
CA HIS A 406 -1.25 0.42 6.58
C HIS A 406 -2.17 1.08 5.57
N VAL A 407 -2.89 2.08 6.03
CA VAL A 407 -3.93 2.78 5.28
C VAL A 407 -3.77 4.28 5.41
N ILE A 408 -3.92 4.99 4.28
CA ILE A 408 -3.94 6.46 4.21
C ILE A 408 -5.30 7.03 3.81
N LEU A 409 -6.24 6.19 3.35
CA LEU A 409 -7.63 6.56 3.13
C LEU A 409 -8.20 7.14 4.44
N PRO A 410 -9.02 8.22 4.40
CA PRO A 410 -9.51 8.87 5.61
C PRO A 410 -10.15 7.89 6.59
N ASP A 411 -9.68 7.93 7.82
CA ASP A 411 -10.10 7.03 8.88
C ASP A 411 -10.75 7.77 10.07
N THR A 412 -11.37 7.02 10.95
CA THR A 412 -12.11 7.55 12.09
C THR A 412 -11.24 8.02 13.24
N VAL A 413 -9.93 7.71 13.23
CA VAL A 413 -8.98 8.14 14.25
C VAL A 413 -8.28 9.44 13.84
N TYR A 414 -7.79 9.51 12.61
CA TYR A 414 -6.94 10.59 12.13
C TYR A 414 -7.62 11.48 11.06
N GLY A 415 -8.85 11.14 10.62
CA GLY A 415 -9.53 11.89 9.56
C GLY A 415 -8.71 11.89 8.26
N TYR A 416 -8.46 13.06 7.72
CA TYR A 416 -7.67 13.27 6.50
C TYR A 416 -6.17 13.50 6.75
N SER A 417 -5.70 13.46 8.00
CA SER A 417 -4.36 13.94 8.35
C SER A 417 -3.22 13.19 7.67
N TYR A 418 -3.37 11.89 7.35
CA TYR A 418 -2.39 11.14 6.57
C TYR A 418 -2.30 11.65 5.12
N LEU A 419 -3.42 11.93 4.49
CA LEU A 419 -3.46 12.50 3.15
C LEU A 419 -2.96 13.95 3.12
N GLU A 420 -3.26 14.74 4.15
CA GLU A 420 -2.70 16.09 4.31
C GLU A 420 -1.17 16.07 4.41
N ALA A 421 -0.62 15.08 5.12
CA ALA A 421 0.83 14.87 5.19
C ALA A 421 1.42 14.54 3.80
N VAL A 422 0.77 13.70 3.00
CA VAL A 422 1.16 13.43 1.61
C VAL A 422 1.19 14.72 0.79
N ARG A 423 0.12 15.52 0.86
CA ARG A 423 0.02 16.78 0.12
C ARG A 423 1.11 17.77 0.53
N ARG A 424 1.32 17.98 1.82
CA ARG A 424 2.39 18.88 2.33
C ARG A 424 3.76 18.41 1.84
N THR A 425 4.02 17.12 1.83
CA THR A 425 5.33 16.57 1.43
C THR A 425 5.60 16.74 -0.05
N PHE A 426 4.62 16.48 -0.91
CA PHE A 426 4.88 16.32 -2.36
C PHE A 426 4.24 17.41 -3.24
N ARG A 427 3.37 18.26 -2.71
CA ARG A 427 2.63 19.29 -3.48
C ARG A 427 2.75 20.71 -2.93
N SER A 428 3.53 20.91 -1.86
CA SER A 428 3.87 22.24 -1.34
C SER A 428 5.02 22.89 -2.12
#